data_47e86e4e5aa514b73b4dda1295a260a9
#
_entry.id   47e86e4e5aa514b73b4dda1295a260a9
#
_cell.length_a   1.000
_cell.length_b   1.000
_cell.length_c   1.000
_cell.angle_alpha   90.00
_cell.angle_beta   90.00
_cell.angle_gamma   90.00
#
_symmetry.space_group_name_H-M   'P 1'
#
loop_
_entity.id
_entity.type
_entity.pdbx_description
1 polymer ?
#
loop_
_entity_poly.entity_id
_entity_poly.type
_entity_poly.pdbx_seq_one_letter_code
_entity_poly.pdbx_strand_id
1 'polypeptide(L)'
;MKLNRKLALGSAALVISGLALTGCGASGGSGDGSKDSVSWMAILHTPTTPEKGGTIEVALEDLVGEDLNFQWIPDASKDEKLNAAIASDTLADIVSLPGVTNSTIRRSLAAGQFWDIEPYLSEFPNLAAIDPQIIEGAKIDGHLYGVPAQKPKARFGVLVRQDWLDNLGLEVPHTTEEIAEVARAFTTQDPDGNGKDDTTGIVDRSESFDLTIRTLAGYFGAGSDFELNDDGEVVASFATDAFVEAMEWYHDLYVDGAVTQEFVTVQKQNQQDAIAQGKGGIVVTGLFDAKNYMALAQSSDPETPMSWAIVNDVTHDDVPRRIVSDTNGGLGGWYAISKSSVKTEDELKVVLGVLDKLLTEEGFGLMTNGIEGEHFEYEDDGAVTILDQTRWEQEVQPFSSSRLSETIKVFPSTTEYVNEATEKMAENDEYTITNVAQSLTSETFDSRWTEVLQQARDTYNKYMVGQLELSDYEKLIEDLRAGDLGKIEAEFTAAYDEVNG
;
A
#
# COMPACT_ATOMS: atom_id res chain seq x y z
N MET A 1 11.44 -12.45 -61.71
CA MET A 1 10.48 -11.80 -62.63
C MET A 1 10.23 -10.40 -62.09
N LYS A 2 10.56 -9.40 -62.95
CA LYS A 2 10.56 -7.94 -62.67
C LYS A 2 9.15 -7.41 -62.54
N LEU A 3 9.03 -6.27 -61.83
CA LEU A 3 8.23 -5.07 -62.10
C LEU A 3 7.47 -4.60 -60.85
N ASN A 4 7.30 -3.41 -60.56
CA ASN A 4 7.69 -2.03 -60.95
C ASN A 4 7.13 -1.09 -59.88
N ARG A 5 7.94 -0.13 -59.47
CA ARG A 5 7.56 1.03 -58.70
C ARG A 5 6.63 1.95 -59.51
N LYS A 6 5.60 2.51 -58.92
CA LYS A 6 5.08 3.82 -59.30
C LYS A 6 4.92 4.70 -58.07
N LEU A 7 5.73 5.76 -58.02
CA LEU A 7 5.51 6.94 -57.19
C LEU A 7 4.29 7.70 -57.70
N ALA A 8 3.45 8.17 -56.81
CA ALA A 8 2.53 9.27 -57.09
C ALA A 8 2.74 10.35 -56.01
N LEU A 9 3.31 11.50 -56.45
CA LEU A 9 3.29 12.75 -55.71
C LEU A 9 1.86 13.30 -55.73
N GLY A 10 1.30 13.61 -54.60
CA GLY A 10 0.05 14.34 -54.42
C GLY A 10 0.29 15.55 -53.55
N SER A 11 0.11 16.71 -54.12
CA SER A 11 0.34 18.05 -53.55
C SER A 11 -0.56 18.35 -52.36
N ALA A 12 0.02 18.80 -51.24
CA ALA A 12 -0.68 19.33 -50.10
C ALA A 12 -1.14 20.77 -50.35
N ALA A 13 -2.42 21.00 -50.32
CA ALA A 13 -2.99 22.37 -50.30
C ALA A 13 -3.17 22.78 -48.85
N LEU A 14 -2.44 23.80 -48.39
CA LEU A 14 -2.65 24.48 -47.11
C LEU A 14 -3.96 25.30 -47.20
N VAL A 15 -4.93 24.93 -46.36
CA VAL A 15 -6.08 25.82 -46.06
C VAL A 15 -5.81 26.46 -44.69
N ILE A 16 -5.44 27.73 -44.72
CA ILE A 16 -5.35 28.59 -43.54
C ILE A 16 -6.77 29.08 -43.24
N SER A 17 -7.42 28.50 -42.24
CA SER A 17 -8.68 29.06 -41.69
C SER A 17 -8.32 29.93 -40.49
N GLY A 18 -8.46 31.24 -40.66
CA GLY A 18 -8.31 32.21 -39.59
C GLY A 18 -9.43 32.07 -38.55
N LEU A 19 -9.08 31.81 -37.32
CA LEU A 19 -9.97 31.95 -36.16
C LEU A 19 -9.86 33.38 -35.64
N ALA A 20 -10.97 34.09 -35.72
CA ALA A 20 -11.14 35.42 -35.14
C ALA A 20 -11.16 35.29 -33.60
N LEU A 21 -10.18 35.94 -32.96
CA LEU A 21 -10.22 36.19 -31.50
C LEU A 21 -11.34 37.21 -31.22
N THR A 22 -12.46 36.73 -30.67
CA THR A 22 -13.37 37.61 -29.93
C THR A 22 -12.88 37.69 -28.48
N GLY A 23 -12.21 38.78 -28.17
CA GLY A 23 -11.89 39.13 -26.78
C GLY A 23 -13.19 39.41 -26.01
N CYS A 24 -13.49 38.59 -24.99
CA CYS A 24 -14.40 38.95 -23.91
C CYS A 24 -13.61 39.72 -22.85
N GLY A 25 -14.11 40.92 -22.57
CA GLY A 25 -13.51 41.84 -21.64
C GLY A 25 -13.48 41.30 -20.19
N ALA A 26 -12.37 41.56 -19.56
CA ALA A 26 -12.22 41.41 -18.13
C ALA A 26 -13.17 42.40 -17.40
N SER A 27 -14.25 41.91 -16.82
CA SER A 27 -14.93 42.58 -15.72
C SER A 27 -14.20 42.22 -14.44
N GLY A 28 -13.49 43.18 -13.88
CA GLY A 28 -12.93 43.06 -12.53
C GLY A 28 -14.07 42.93 -11.52
N GLY A 29 -14.31 41.69 -11.10
CA GLY A 29 -15.04 41.37 -9.87
C GLY A 29 -14.03 41.28 -8.76
N SER A 30 -14.24 42.04 -7.67
CA SER A 30 -13.59 41.83 -6.38
C SER A 30 -13.98 40.44 -5.89
N GLY A 31 -13.04 39.49 -5.99
CA GLY A 31 -13.29 38.12 -5.62
C GLY A 31 -13.47 37.99 -4.11
N ASP A 32 -14.64 37.57 -3.73
CA ASP A 32 -14.84 36.70 -2.61
C ASP A 32 -14.05 35.41 -2.93
N GLY A 33 -13.20 34.93 -2.01
CA GLY A 33 -12.20 33.86 -2.25
C GLY A 33 -12.78 32.46 -2.45
N SER A 34 -13.94 32.34 -3.13
CA SER A 34 -14.55 31.07 -3.46
C SER A 34 -13.92 30.50 -4.73
N LYS A 35 -13.35 29.30 -4.63
CA LYS A 35 -13.05 28.49 -5.81
C LYS A 35 -14.35 28.01 -6.44
N ASP A 36 -14.41 27.96 -7.77
CA ASP A 36 -15.57 27.41 -8.48
C ASP A 36 -15.67 25.88 -8.36
N SER A 37 -14.58 25.20 -8.03
CA SER A 37 -14.51 23.74 -7.78
C SER A 37 -13.17 23.37 -7.15
N VAL A 38 -13.11 22.21 -6.46
CA VAL A 38 -11.89 21.62 -5.93
C VAL A 38 -11.47 20.45 -6.82
N SER A 39 -10.30 20.57 -7.44
CA SER A 39 -9.74 19.52 -8.31
C SER A 39 -8.90 18.53 -7.52
N TRP A 40 -8.98 17.24 -7.87
CA TRP A 40 -8.29 16.17 -7.16
C TRP A 40 -7.64 15.16 -8.11
N MET A 41 -6.31 15.07 -8.11
CA MET A 41 -5.58 13.97 -8.75
C MET A 41 -5.63 12.75 -7.84
N ALA A 42 -6.54 11.82 -8.13
CA ALA A 42 -6.82 10.62 -7.34
C ALA A 42 -6.31 9.35 -8.04
N ILE A 43 -5.75 8.40 -7.28
CA ILE A 43 -5.22 7.16 -7.84
C ILE A 43 -6.35 6.16 -8.04
N LEU A 44 -6.44 5.63 -9.26
CA LEU A 44 -7.46 4.65 -9.66
C LEU A 44 -6.90 3.23 -9.62
N HIS A 45 -7.43 2.41 -8.73
CA HIS A 45 -7.05 0.99 -8.56
C HIS A 45 -8.00 0.02 -9.28
N THR A 46 -9.04 0.55 -9.95
CA THR A 46 -10.02 -0.23 -10.72
C THR A 46 -9.76 -0.10 -12.22
N PRO A 47 -10.16 -1.08 -13.04
CA PRO A 47 -10.04 -0.98 -14.50
C PRO A 47 -11.00 0.04 -15.13
N THR A 48 -12.07 0.41 -14.41
CA THR A 48 -13.13 1.31 -14.90
C THR A 48 -13.03 2.65 -14.18
N THR A 49 -13.01 3.73 -14.95
CA THR A 49 -13.07 5.09 -14.41
C THR A 49 -14.54 5.45 -14.13
N PRO A 50 -14.87 5.99 -12.93
CA PRO A 50 -16.22 6.46 -12.62
C PRO A 50 -16.71 7.49 -13.63
N GLU A 51 -18.00 7.48 -13.90
CA GLU A 51 -18.63 8.52 -14.71
C GLU A 51 -18.60 9.86 -13.96
N LYS A 52 -18.24 10.93 -14.66
CA LYS A 52 -18.28 12.29 -14.10
C LYS A 52 -19.75 12.66 -13.76
N GLY A 53 -19.95 13.21 -12.55
CA GLY A 53 -21.30 13.48 -12.04
C GLY A 53 -22.08 12.21 -11.69
N GLY A 54 -21.40 11.10 -11.45
CA GLY A 54 -22.02 9.87 -10.94
C GLY A 54 -22.55 10.05 -9.51
N THR A 55 -23.38 9.09 -9.06
CA THR A 55 -24.13 9.21 -7.80
C THR A 55 -23.26 9.46 -6.58
N ILE A 56 -22.08 8.82 -6.50
CA ILE A 56 -21.13 9.02 -5.39
C ILE A 56 -20.48 10.40 -5.45
N GLU A 57 -20.03 10.85 -6.63
CA GLU A 57 -19.43 12.18 -6.80
C GLU A 57 -20.42 13.28 -6.36
N VAL A 58 -21.67 13.21 -6.84
CA VAL A 58 -22.73 14.17 -6.45
C VAL A 58 -23.02 14.13 -4.95
N ALA A 59 -23.09 12.93 -4.34
CA ALA A 59 -23.33 12.81 -2.91
C ALA A 59 -22.14 13.37 -2.08
N LEU A 60 -20.90 13.21 -2.56
CA LEU A 60 -19.71 13.85 -1.94
C LEU A 60 -19.74 15.36 -2.08
N GLU A 61 -20.12 15.90 -3.24
CA GLU A 61 -20.29 17.35 -3.46
C GLU A 61 -21.36 17.94 -2.53
N ASP A 62 -22.49 17.28 -2.38
CA ASP A 62 -23.54 17.68 -1.45
C ASP A 62 -23.05 17.70 0.01
N LEU A 63 -22.26 16.70 0.41
CA LEU A 63 -21.68 16.59 1.75
C LEU A 63 -20.66 17.71 2.02
N VAL A 64 -19.73 17.91 1.08
CA VAL A 64 -18.65 18.89 1.28
C VAL A 64 -19.09 20.33 0.98
N GLY A 65 -20.14 20.52 0.18
CA GLY A 65 -20.69 21.81 -0.22
C GLY A 65 -19.83 22.54 -1.26
N GLU A 66 -18.98 21.83 -1.98
CA GLU A 66 -18.11 22.32 -3.05
C GLU A 66 -18.18 21.37 -4.23
N ASP A 67 -18.12 21.87 -5.47
CA ASP A 67 -18.01 21.03 -6.67
C ASP A 67 -16.64 20.33 -6.69
N LEU A 68 -16.62 19.02 -6.96
CA LEU A 68 -15.40 18.20 -7.04
C LEU A 68 -15.06 17.86 -8.49
N ASN A 69 -13.78 17.87 -8.82
CA ASN A 69 -13.31 17.48 -10.14
C ASN A 69 -12.19 16.45 -10.05
N PHE A 70 -12.56 15.16 -10.05
CA PHE A 70 -11.62 14.04 -9.97
C PHE A 70 -10.86 13.86 -11.28
N GLN A 71 -9.53 13.86 -11.18
CA GLN A 71 -8.60 13.52 -12.24
C GLN A 71 -8.00 12.16 -11.94
N TRP A 72 -8.63 11.11 -12.43
CA TRP A 72 -8.25 9.73 -12.13
C TRP A 72 -6.93 9.35 -12.80
N ILE A 73 -5.97 8.86 -12.01
CA ILE A 73 -4.67 8.39 -12.44
C ILE A 73 -4.62 6.87 -12.26
N PRO A 74 -4.52 6.06 -13.32
CA PRO A 74 -4.36 4.61 -13.18
C PRO A 74 -3.13 4.26 -12.33
N ASP A 75 -3.29 3.35 -11.38
CA ASP A 75 -2.22 2.96 -10.45
C ASP A 75 -0.95 2.50 -11.17
N ALA A 76 -1.08 1.73 -12.25
CA ALA A 76 0.05 1.25 -13.04
C ALA A 76 0.91 2.36 -13.68
N SER A 77 0.40 3.59 -13.80
CA SER A 77 1.10 4.73 -14.40
C SER A 77 1.23 5.93 -13.46
N LYS A 78 0.97 5.73 -12.16
CA LYS A 78 0.91 6.84 -11.18
C LYS A 78 2.20 7.62 -11.09
N ASP A 79 3.35 6.94 -10.99
CA ASP A 79 4.65 7.61 -10.86
C ASP A 79 4.99 8.45 -12.10
N GLU A 80 4.77 7.92 -13.30
CA GLU A 80 5.00 8.64 -14.54
C GLU A 80 4.14 9.91 -14.62
N LYS A 81 2.83 9.77 -14.33
CA LYS A 81 1.88 10.89 -14.43
C LYS A 81 2.09 11.94 -13.34
N LEU A 82 2.36 11.52 -12.10
CA LEU A 82 2.68 12.46 -11.01
C LEU A 82 3.98 13.21 -11.30
N ASN A 83 5.04 12.51 -11.71
CA ASN A 83 6.31 13.13 -12.07
C ASN A 83 6.16 14.13 -13.22
N ALA A 84 5.34 13.82 -14.24
CA ALA A 84 5.05 14.72 -15.35
C ALA A 84 4.27 15.96 -14.89
N ALA A 85 3.26 15.80 -14.03
CA ALA A 85 2.46 16.90 -13.51
C ALA A 85 3.29 17.82 -12.58
N ILE A 86 4.16 17.26 -11.74
CA ILE A 86 5.13 18.00 -10.93
C ILE A 86 6.06 18.82 -11.82
N ALA A 87 6.65 18.20 -12.84
CA ALA A 87 7.62 18.85 -13.74
C ALA A 87 7.00 19.95 -14.60
N SER A 88 5.71 19.84 -14.94
CA SER A 88 4.98 20.81 -15.78
C SER A 88 4.19 21.86 -14.99
N ASP A 89 4.21 21.79 -13.64
CA ASP A 89 3.42 22.67 -12.74
C ASP A 89 1.92 22.63 -13.05
N THR A 90 1.39 21.44 -13.36
CA THR A 90 -0.02 21.20 -13.70
C THR A 90 -0.76 20.35 -12.67
N LEU A 91 -0.36 20.46 -11.40
CA LEU A 91 -0.96 19.73 -10.30
C LEU A 91 -2.39 20.25 -10.01
N ALA A 92 -3.27 19.32 -9.63
CA ALA A 92 -4.57 19.63 -9.07
C ALA A 92 -4.46 20.28 -7.67
N ASP A 93 -5.58 20.72 -7.10
CA ASP A 93 -5.62 21.29 -5.75
C ASP A 93 -5.22 20.26 -4.70
N ILE A 94 -5.80 19.07 -4.81
CA ILE A 94 -5.44 17.91 -4.00
C ILE A 94 -4.69 16.91 -4.88
N VAL A 95 -3.56 16.43 -4.40
CA VAL A 95 -2.73 15.44 -5.08
C VAL A 95 -2.53 14.23 -4.17
N SER A 96 -3.05 13.07 -4.57
CA SER A 96 -2.79 11.81 -3.86
C SER A 96 -1.36 11.36 -4.12
N LEU A 97 -0.52 11.43 -3.09
CA LEU A 97 0.87 10.98 -3.10
C LEU A 97 0.96 9.64 -2.34
N PRO A 98 1.21 8.51 -3.04
CA PRO A 98 1.16 7.18 -2.42
C PRO A 98 2.34 6.87 -1.50
N GLY A 99 3.37 7.70 -1.49
CA GLY A 99 4.55 7.55 -0.65
C GLY A 99 5.66 8.51 -1.02
N VAL A 100 6.68 8.59 -0.18
CA VAL A 100 7.84 9.48 -0.35
C VAL A 100 9.14 8.75 -0.73
N THR A 101 9.06 7.49 -1.12
CA THR A 101 10.22 6.76 -1.66
C THR A 101 10.62 7.25 -3.06
N ASN A 102 9.70 7.91 -3.77
CA ASN A 102 9.96 8.56 -5.06
C ASN A 102 10.74 9.86 -4.86
N SER A 103 11.99 9.90 -5.30
CA SER A 103 12.90 11.05 -5.15
C SER A 103 12.40 12.35 -5.80
N THR A 104 11.55 12.27 -6.84
CA THR A 104 10.94 13.45 -7.47
C THR A 104 9.89 14.06 -6.54
N ILE A 105 9.06 13.23 -5.91
CA ILE A 105 8.07 13.66 -4.91
C ILE A 105 8.78 14.32 -3.73
N ARG A 106 9.78 13.65 -3.12
CA ARG A 106 10.53 14.21 -1.98
C ARG A 106 11.14 15.57 -2.32
N ARG A 107 11.83 15.68 -3.45
CA ARG A 107 12.40 16.96 -3.90
C ARG A 107 11.37 18.04 -4.14
N SER A 108 10.18 17.71 -4.63
CA SER A 108 9.10 18.70 -4.84
C SER A 108 8.51 19.19 -3.52
N LEU A 109 8.41 18.30 -2.52
CA LEU A 109 8.00 18.66 -1.16
C LEU A 109 9.05 19.62 -0.55
N ALA A 110 10.31 19.23 -0.52
CA ALA A 110 11.42 20.06 -0.01
C ALA A 110 11.58 21.39 -0.77
N ALA A 111 11.28 21.44 -2.08
CA ALA A 111 11.26 22.67 -2.87
C ALA A 111 10.08 23.61 -2.56
N GLY A 112 9.16 23.21 -1.68
CA GLY A 112 8.03 24.04 -1.24
C GLY A 112 6.93 24.19 -2.29
N GLN A 113 6.76 23.25 -3.20
CA GLN A 113 5.68 23.24 -4.21
C GLN A 113 4.31 22.95 -3.60
N PHE A 114 4.28 22.44 -2.36
CA PHE A 114 3.07 22.13 -1.62
C PHE A 114 2.94 23.01 -0.39
N TRP A 115 1.72 23.16 0.11
CA TRP A 115 1.44 23.88 1.33
C TRP A 115 1.91 23.09 2.55
N ASP A 116 2.54 23.76 3.51
CA ASP A 116 2.67 23.24 4.87
C ASP A 116 1.34 23.50 5.59
N ILE A 117 0.62 22.44 5.90
CA ILE A 117 -0.74 22.53 6.43
C ILE A 117 -0.82 22.44 7.96
N GLU A 118 0.28 22.09 8.64
CA GLU A 118 0.28 21.91 10.10
C GLU A 118 -0.28 23.12 10.86
N PRO A 119 0.06 24.39 10.51
CA PRO A 119 -0.47 25.57 11.21
C PRO A 119 -1.99 25.70 11.14
N TYR A 120 -2.64 25.08 10.18
CA TYR A 120 -4.07 25.21 9.93
C TYR A 120 -4.91 24.06 10.52
N LEU A 121 -4.31 22.93 10.91
CA LEU A 121 -5.04 21.73 11.35
C LEU A 121 -6.03 22.04 12.50
N SER A 122 -5.65 22.90 13.44
CA SER A 122 -6.48 23.24 14.59
C SER A 122 -7.78 23.99 14.25
N GLU A 123 -7.90 24.52 13.02
CA GLU A 123 -9.12 25.18 12.55
C GLU A 123 -10.18 24.16 12.07
N PHE A 124 -9.81 22.88 11.87
CA PHE A 124 -10.63 21.82 11.29
C PHE A 124 -10.72 20.65 12.28
N PRO A 125 -11.91 20.37 12.85
CA PRO A 125 -12.03 19.45 13.98
C PRO A 125 -11.62 18.00 13.66
N ASN A 126 -11.90 17.49 12.46
CA ASN A 126 -11.55 16.11 12.09
C ASN A 126 -10.08 15.99 11.69
N LEU A 127 -9.50 17.02 11.06
CA LEU A 127 -8.06 17.10 10.79
C LEU A 127 -7.26 17.21 12.10
N ALA A 128 -7.74 17.99 13.06
CA ALA A 128 -7.12 18.12 14.39
C ALA A 128 -7.19 16.84 15.23
N ALA A 129 -8.11 15.94 14.92
CA ALA A 129 -8.30 14.66 15.62
C ALA A 129 -7.42 13.53 15.07
N ILE A 130 -6.67 13.73 13.99
CA ILE A 130 -5.73 12.73 13.45
C ILE A 130 -4.69 12.40 14.52
N ASP A 131 -4.37 11.10 14.66
CA ASP A 131 -3.37 10.62 15.62
C ASP A 131 -2.06 11.41 15.49
N PRO A 132 -1.58 12.05 16.58
CA PRO A 132 -0.34 12.80 16.57
C PRO A 132 0.88 11.99 16.09
N GLN A 133 0.91 10.68 16.32
CA GLN A 133 2.00 9.82 15.82
C GLN A 133 1.98 9.71 14.29
N ILE A 134 0.78 9.66 13.68
CA ILE A 134 0.63 9.67 12.22
C ILE A 134 1.06 11.03 11.66
N ILE A 135 0.67 12.14 12.33
CA ILE A 135 1.09 13.49 11.93
C ILE A 135 2.62 13.60 11.96
N GLU A 136 3.28 13.19 13.06
CA GLU A 136 4.75 13.24 13.16
C GLU A 136 5.42 12.33 12.11
N GLY A 137 4.92 11.11 11.91
CA GLY A 137 5.42 10.19 10.89
C GLY A 137 5.20 10.67 9.44
N ALA A 138 4.27 11.61 9.23
CA ALA A 138 3.95 12.19 7.92
C ALA A 138 4.77 13.45 7.59
N LYS A 139 5.53 14.00 8.54
CA LYS A 139 6.37 15.18 8.30
C LYS A 139 7.57 14.83 7.44
N ILE A 140 7.95 15.76 6.60
CA ILE A 140 9.21 15.74 5.83
C ILE A 140 9.95 17.03 6.16
N ASP A 141 11.18 16.94 6.67
CA ASP A 141 11.97 18.08 7.15
C ASP A 141 11.19 18.96 8.16
N GLY A 142 10.40 18.34 9.03
CA GLY A 142 9.60 19.02 10.05
C GLY A 142 8.33 19.70 9.53
N HIS A 143 7.95 19.52 8.27
CA HIS A 143 6.78 20.12 7.64
C HIS A 143 5.74 19.08 7.21
N LEU A 144 4.46 19.39 7.36
CA LEU A 144 3.34 18.57 6.96
C LEU A 144 2.73 19.08 5.64
N TYR A 145 3.06 18.44 4.53
CA TYR A 145 2.68 18.90 3.18
C TYR A 145 1.32 18.43 2.68
N GLY A 146 0.58 17.69 3.47
CA GLY A 146 -0.76 17.21 3.10
C GLY A 146 -1.41 16.42 4.23
N VAL A 147 -2.69 16.16 4.10
CA VAL A 147 -3.44 15.32 5.05
C VAL A 147 -2.96 13.87 4.92
N PRO A 148 -2.49 13.22 6.01
CA PRO A 148 -2.08 11.83 5.97
C PRO A 148 -3.24 10.90 5.60
N ALA A 149 -3.01 9.97 4.69
CA ALA A 149 -3.92 8.86 4.44
C ALA A 149 -3.77 7.85 5.59
N GLN A 150 -4.78 7.72 6.44
CA GLN A 150 -4.71 6.88 7.64
C GLN A 150 -5.10 5.43 7.31
N LYS A 151 -4.27 4.49 7.73
CA LYS A 151 -4.47 3.04 7.55
C LYS A 151 -4.26 2.29 8.87
N PRO A 152 -4.73 1.04 9.01
CA PRO A 152 -4.25 0.16 10.08
C PRO A 152 -2.73 0.09 10.07
N LYS A 153 -2.09 0.09 11.25
CA LYS A 153 -0.62 0.19 11.37
C LYS A 153 0.12 -1.02 10.79
N ALA A 154 -0.44 -2.22 10.97
CA ALA A 154 0.10 -3.46 10.42
C ALA A 154 -1.04 -4.38 9.98
N ARG A 155 -1.10 -4.68 8.69
CA ARG A 155 -2.19 -5.43 8.07
C ARG A 155 -1.81 -6.87 7.73
N PHE A 156 -0.51 -7.19 7.79
CA PHE A 156 0.02 -8.47 7.36
C PHE A 156 0.09 -9.48 8.51
N GLY A 157 0.06 -10.73 8.12
CA GLY A 157 0.21 -11.90 8.97
C GLY A 157 0.26 -13.15 8.11
N VAL A 158 -0.20 -14.27 8.65
CA VAL A 158 -0.16 -15.56 7.99
C VAL A 158 -1.58 -16.10 7.83
N LEU A 159 -1.97 -16.44 6.62
CA LEU A 159 -3.19 -17.19 6.36
C LEU A 159 -2.83 -18.66 6.19
N VAL A 160 -3.54 -19.54 6.93
CA VAL A 160 -3.32 -20.99 6.92
C VAL A 160 -4.62 -21.70 6.58
N ARG A 161 -4.59 -22.68 5.69
CA ARG A 161 -5.75 -23.49 5.30
C ARG A 161 -6.28 -24.28 6.50
N GLN A 162 -7.39 -23.83 7.10
CA GLN A 162 -8.01 -24.47 8.24
C GLN A 162 -8.51 -25.88 7.90
N ASP A 163 -9.16 -26.03 6.75
CA ASP A 163 -9.63 -27.35 6.30
C ASP A 163 -8.50 -28.37 6.11
N TRP A 164 -7.28 -27.92 5.74
CA TRP A 164 -6.12 -28.79 5.66
C TRP A 164 -5.55 -29.16 7.03
N LEU A 165 -5.54 -28.20 7.97
CA LEU A 165 -5.21 -28.50 9.37
C LEU A 165 -6.15 -29.55 9.95
N ASP A 166 -7.46 -29.38 9.75
CA ASP A 166 -8.48 -30.30 10.23
C ASP A 166 -8.30 -31.70 9.62
N ASN A 167 -8.02 -31.80 8.31
CA ASN A 167 -7.81 -33.07 7.61
C ASN A 167 -6.60 -33.83 8.13
N LEU A 168 -5.52 -33.13 8.50
CA LEU A 168 -4.29 -33.74 9.04
C LEU A 168 -4.30 -33.85 10.57
N GLY A 169 -5.28 -33.25 11.26
CA GLY A 169 -5.36 -33.22 12.72
C GLY A 169 -4.27 -32.36 13.35
N LEU A 170 -3.90 -31.28 12.68
CA LEU A 170 -2.92 -30.29 13.13
C LEU A 170 -3.62 -29.09 13.76
N GLU A 171 -2.95 -28.44 14.73
CA GLU A 171 -3.42 -27.18 15.31
C GLU A 171 -2.98 -25.97 14.48
N VAL A 172 -3.63 -24.82 14.70
CA VAL A 172 -3.23 -23.54 14.09
C VAL A 172 -1.85 -23.14 14.62
N PRO A 173 -0.88 -22.81 13.75
CA PRO A 173 0.47 -22.47 14.19
C PRO A 173 0.55 -21.04 14.77
N HIS A 174 1.27 -20.89 15.90
CA HIS A 174 1.51 -19.62 16.60
C HIS A 174 3.01 -19.30 16.75
N THR A 175 3.88 -20.20 16.29
CA THR A 175 5.33 -19.98 16.27
C THR A 175 5.90 -20.24 14.89
N THR A 176 7.08 -19.70 14.63
CA THR A 176 7.79 -19.94 13.35
C THR A 176 8.11 -21.41 13.17
N GLU A 177 8.42 -22.15 14.26
CA GLU A 177 8.68 -23.59 14.21
C GLU A 177 7.41 -24.37 13.84
N GLU A 178 6.25 -24.04 14.44
CA GLU A 178 4.96 -24.64 14.09
C GLU A 178 4.55 -24.34 12.65
N ILE A 179 4.82 -23.11 12.14
CA ILE A 179 4.61 -22.77 10.72
C ILE A 179 5.46 -23.69 9.84
N ALA A 180 6.73 -23.93 10.22
CA ALA A 180 7.62 -24.80 9.44
C ALA A 180 7.12 -26.26 9.44
N GLU A 181 6.65 -26.77 10.58
CA GLU A 181 6.06 -28.11 10.69
C GLU A 181 4.80 -28.25 9.81
N VAL A 182 3.88 -27.28 9.90
CA VAL A 182 2.65 -27.25 9.09
C VAL A 182 2.97 -27.15 7.60
N ALA A 183 3.92 -26.29 7.21
CA ALA A 183 4.33 -26.15 5.80
C ALA A 183 4.87 -27.45 5.22
N ARG A 184 5.73 -28.18 5.98
CA ARG A 184 6.23 -29.50 5.55
C ARG A 184 5.12 -30.55 5.50
N ALA A 185 4.19 -30.54 6.47
CA ALA A 185 3.06 -31.43 6.49
C ALA A 185 2.13 -31.21 5.28
N PHE A 186 1.82 -29.96 4.97
CA PHE A 186 1.00 -29.58 3.81
C PHE A 186 1.65 -29.97 2.48
N THR A 187 2.97 -30.04 2.43
CA THR A 187 3.70 -30.45 1.22
C THR A 187 3.74 -31.98 1.05
N THR A 188 3.75 -32.76 2.14
CA THR A 188 4.10 -34.18 2.10
C THR A 188 3.00 -35.15 2.52
N GLN A 189 1.89 -34.66 3.13
CA GLN A 189 0.88 -35.53 3.75
C GLN A 189 -0.50 -35.49 3.08
N ASP A 190 -0.60 -35.08 1.79
CA ASP A 190 -1.87 -35.05 1.03
C ASP A 190 -3.00 -34.32 1.81
N PRO A 191 -2.84 -33.02 2.14
CA PRO A 191 -3.76 -32.30 3.04
C PRO A 191 -5.16 -32.09 2.44
N ASP A 192 -5.30 -32.12 1.12
CA ASP A 192 -6.58 -32.01 0.42
C ASP A 192 -7.27 -33.39 0.19
N GLY A 193 -6.59 -34.49 0.55
CA GLY A 193 -7.13 -35.85 0.49
C GLY A 193 -7.42 -36.37 -0.91
N ASN A 194 -6.79 -35.76 -1.95
CA ASN A 194 -7.03 -36.16 -3.35
C ASN A 194 -6.18 -37.34 -3.83
N GLY A 195 -5.25 -37.84 -3.00
CA GLY A 195 -4.37 -38.98 -3.26
C GLY A 195 -3.21 -38.66 -4.20
N LYS A 196 -2.85 -37.38 -4.36
CA LYS A 196 -1.75 -36.90 -5.21
C LYS A 196 -0.76 -36.09 -4.38
N ASP A 197 0.45 -35.99 -4.89
CA ASP A 197 1.52 -35.17 -4.35
C ASP A 197 1.59 -33.86 -5.20
N ASP A 198 0.60 -32.96 -5.01
CA ASP A 198 0.42 -31.75 -5.83
C ASP A 198 0.11 -30.49 -5.01
N THR A 199 0.37 -30.55 -3.70
CA THR A 199 0.20 -29.42 -2.76
C THR A 199 1.55 -28.85 -2.30
N THR A 200 1.58 -27.56 -1.98
CA THR A 200 2.75 -26.83 -1.47
C THR A 200 2.39 -26.20 -0.13
N GLY A 201 3.30 -26.23 0.82
CA GLY A 201 3.12 -25.59 2.12
C GLY A 201 2.90 -24.10 1.97
N ILE A 202 3.96 -23.36 1.66
CA ILE A 202 3.93 -21.90 1.52
C ILE A 202 3.89 -21.49 0.04
N VAL A 203 2.86 -20.74 -0.36
CA VAL A 203 2.76 -20.17 -1.70
C VAL A 203 3.31 -18.75 -1.70
N ASP A 204 4.49 -18.59 -2.28
CA ASP A 204 5.19 -17.31 -2.37
C ASP A 204 5.28 -16.80 -3.82
N ARG A 205 5.79 -15.58 -4.01
CA ARG A 205 5.88 -14.87 -5.28
C ARG A 205 7.13 -13.98 -5.38
N SER A 206 7.35 -13.39 -6.55
CA SER A 206 8.55 -12.60 -6.87
C SER A 206 8.80 -11.38 -5.97
N GLU A 207 7.81 -10.96 -5.20
CA GLU A 207 7.93 -9.88 -4.21
C GLU A 207 8.32 -10.39 -2.81
N SER A 208 8.84 -11.62 -2.71
CA SER A 208 9.17 -12.30 -1.44
C SER A 208 10.03 -11.43 -0.50
N PHE A 209 11.07 -10.78 -1.03
CA PHE A 209 11.95 -9.92 -0.24
C PHE A 209 11.21 -8.78 0.45
N ASP A 210 10.29 -8.13 -0.24
CA ASP A 210 9.58 -6.95 0.25
C ASP A 210 8.34 -7.27 1.09
N LEU A 211 7.82 -8.50 0.97
CA LEU A 211 6.57 -8.92 1.62
C LEU A 211 6.81 -10.09 2.57
N THR A 212 7.08 -11.28 2.02
CA THR A 212 7.11 -12.52 2.78
C THR A 212 8.23 -12.53 3.79
N ILE A 213 9.49 -12.41 3.34
CA ILE A 213 10.62 -12.46 4.27
C ILE A 213 10.68 -11.25 5.19
N ARG A 214 10.31 -10.05 4.72
CA ARG A 214 10.23 -8.85 5.56
C ARG A 214 9.23 -9.02 6.71
N THR A 215 8.06 -9.62 6.44
CA THR A 215 7.05 -9.89 7.49
C THR A 215 7.55 -10.97 8.45
N LEU A 216 8.09 -12.07 7.93
CA LEU A 216 8.62 -13.18 8.73
C LEU A 216 9.81 -12.74 9.59
N ALA A 217 10.77 -11.98 9.03
CA ALA A 217 11.93 -11.47 9.77
C ALA A 217 11.53 -10.60 10.97
N GLY A 218 10.38 -9.93 10.91
CA GLY A 218 9.82 -9.25 12.06
C GLY A 218 9.62 -10.18 13.27
N TYR A 219 9.18 -11.40 13.05
CA TYR A 219 9.01 -12.38 14.15
C TYR A 219 10.36 -12.78 14.77
N PHE A 220 11.42 -12.81 13.99
CA PHE A 220 12.80 -13.08 14.43
C PHE A 220 13.46 -11.88 15.14
N GLY A 221 12.83 -10.72 15.12
CA GLY A 221 13.36 -9.54 15.81
C GLY A 221 13.75 -8.38 14.90
N ALA A 222 13.80 -8.56 13.57
CA ALA A 222 14.10 -7.48 12.63
C ALA A 222 13.05 -6.37 12.67
N GLY A 223 13.48 -5.12 12.43
CA GLY A 223 12.61 -3.95 12.39
C GLY A 223 11.93 -3.75 11.03
N SER A 224 11.32 -2.57 10.87
CA SER A 224 10.69 -2.15 9.63
C SER A 224 11.66 -1.23 8.86
N ASP A 225 12.10 -1.62 7.70
CA ASP A 225 13.05 -0.94 6.80
C ASP A 225 14.33 -0.44 7.49
N PHE A 226 14.20 0.43 8.49
CA PHE A 226 15.28 0.88 9.37
C PHE A 226 14.88 0.76 10.83
N GLU A 227 15.86 0.40 11.67
CA GLU A 227 15.70 0.20 13.12
C GLU A 227 16.89 0.78 13.89
N LEU A 228 16.75 0.88 15.21
CA LEU A 228 17.89 1.18 16.08
C LEU A 228 18.56 -0.12 16.50
N ASN A 229 19.90 -0.18 16.35
CA ASN A 229 20.69 -1.26 16.94
C ASN A 229 20.92 -1.01 18.45
N ASP A 230 21.59 -1.92 19.13
CA ASP A 230 21.89 -1.84 20.57
C ASP A 230 22.78 -0.62 20.93
N ASP A 231 23.54 -0.09 19.99
CA ASP A 231 24.40 1.10 20.16
C ASP A 231 23.62 2.40 19.92
N GLY A 232 22.34 2.34 19.53
CA GLY A 232 21.47 3.47 19.22
C GLY A 232 21.66 4.03 17.81
N GLU A 233 22.37 3.32 16.93
CA GLU A 233 22.55 3.72 15.53
C GLU A 233 21.41 3.22 14.67
N VAL A 234 21.02 4.00 13.67
CA VAL A 234 20.01 3.60 12.67
C VAL A 234 20.65 2.68 11.66
N VAL A 235 20.12 1.46 11.54
CA VAL A 235 20.59 0.42 10.62
C VAL A 235 19.47 -0.08 9.73
N ALA A 236 19.79 -0.55 8.52
CA ALA A 236 18.81 -1.16 7.63
C ALA A 236 18.45 -2.56 8.12
N SER A 237 17.14 -2.86 8.25
CA SER A 237 16.64 -4.13 8.78
C SER A 237 17.14 -5.35 8.01
N PHE A 238 17.21 -5.27 6.67
CA PHE A 238 17.69 -6.37 5.84
C PHE A 238 19.19 -6.69 6.06
N ALA A 239 19.91 -5.83 6.78
CA ALA A 239 21.33 -5.99 7.10
C ALA A 239 21.57 -6.41 8.56
N THR A 240 20.53 -6.81 9.30
CA THR A 240 20.62 -7.27 10.70
C THR A 240 20.73 -8.79 10.79
N ASP A 241 21.27 -9.27 11.93
CA ASP A 241 21.39 -10.70 12.19
C ASP A 241 20.03 -11.40 12.23
N ALA A 242 19.00 -10.73 12.80
CA ALA A 242 17.63 -11.26 12.85
C ALA A 242 17.02 -11.47 11.45
N PHE A 243 17.31 -10.58 10.50
CA PHE A 243 16.87 -10.76 9.13
C PHE A 243 17.59 -11.92 8.45
N VAL A 244 18.88 -12.07 8.68
CA VAL A 244 19.69 -13.18 8.15
C VAL A 244 19.21 -14.51 8.71
N GLU A 245 18.92 -14.61 10.01
CA GLU A 245 18.36 -15.81 10.66
C GLU A 245 17.01 -16.22 10.04
N ALA A 246 16.14 -15.25 9.82
CA ALA A 246 14.86 -15.48 9.13
C ALA A 246 15.07 -15.98 7.69
N MET A 247 16.08 -15.46 6.98
CA MET A 247 16.44 -15.92 5.63
C MET A 247 16.92 -17.37 5.64
N GLU A 248 17.77 -17.77 6.60
CA GLU A 248 18.24 -19.17 6.73
C GLU A 248 17.06 -20.10 7.03
N TRP A 249 16.21 -19.75 7.99
CA TRP A 249 15.02 -20.50 8.32
C TRP A 249 14.08 -20.68 7.12
N TYR A 250 13.88 -19.62 6.35
CA TYR A 250 13.00 -19.67 5.16
C TYR A 250 13.64 -20.45 3.99
N HIS A 251 14.97 -20.36 3.83
CA HIS A 251 15.71 -21.12 2.86
C HIS A 251 15.67 -22.63 3.16
N ASP A 252 15.74 -23.05 4.43
CA ASP A 252 15.57 -24.45 4.81
C ASP A 252 14.22 -25.00 4.38
N LEU A 253 13.15 -24.23 4.53
CA LEU A 253 11.81 -24.58 4.02
C LEU A 253 11.78 -24.68 2.48
N TYR A 254 12.49 -23.79 1.81
CA TYR A 254 12.61 -23.85 0.35
C TYR A 254 13.36 -25.12 -0.10
N VAL A 255 14.45 -25.44 0.54
CA VAL A 255 15.25 -26.68 0.26
C VAL A 255 14.43 -27.94 0.53
N ASP A 256 13.60 -27.94 1.56
CA ASP A 256 12.67 -29.04 1.87
C ASP A 256 11.50 -29.15 0.88
N GLY A 257 11.38 -28.22 -0.06
CA GLY A 257 10.29 -28.17 -1.04
C GLY A 257 8.98 -27.60 -0.47
N ALA A 258 8.99 -27.10 0.76
CA ALA A 258 7.80 -26.58 1.45
C ALA A 258 7.39 -25.16 0.98
N VAL A 259 8.20 -24.51 0.15
CA VAL A 259 7.92 -23.21 -0.47
C VAL A 259 7.84 -23.37 -1.98
N THR A 260 6.99 -22.59 -2.64
CA THR A 260 6.89 -22.54 -4.12
C THR A 260 8.29 -22.43 -4.76
N GLN A 261 8.71 -23.44 -5.51
CA GLN A 261 10.08 -23.54 -6.03
C GLN A 261 10.42 -22.46 -7.07
N GLU A 262 9.43 -22.01 -7.82
CA GLU A 262 9.57 -20.98 -8.85
C GLU A 262 9.19 -19.56 -8.36
N PHE A 263 9.08 -19.35 -7.05
CA PHE A 263 8.52 -18.11 -6.48
C PHE A 263 9.14 -16.83 -7.07
N VAL A 264 10.44 -16.81 -7.34
CA VAL A 264 11.15 -15.65 -7.92
C VAL A 264 10.59 -15.17 -9.27
N THR A 265 9.77 -16.00 -9.94
CA THR A 265 9.12 -15.65 -11.21
C THR A 265 7.59 -15.60 -11.11
N VAL A 266 7.02 -16.07 -10.01
CA VAL A 266 5.56 -16.09 -9.79
C VAL A 266 5.04 -14.69 -9.59
N GLN A 267 4.06 -14.28 -10.40
CA GLN A 267 3.38 -13.01 -10.27
C GLN A 267 2.17 -13.15 -9.32
N LYS A 268 1.73 -12.03 -8.72
CA LYS A 268 0.61 -11.99 -7.78
C LYS A 268 -0.62 -12.77 -8.28
N GLN A 269 -1.02 -12.58 -9.53
CA GLN A 269 -2.16 -13.28 -10.11
C GLN A 269 -1.97 -14.80 -10.14
N ASN A 270 -0.77 -15.29 -10.50
CA ASN A 270 -0.48 -16.71 -10.52
C ASN A 270 -0.48 -17.32 -9.11
N GLN A 271 0.00 -16.57 -8.10
CA GLN A 271 -0.09 -16.98 -6.69
C GLN A 271 -1.57 -17.11 -6.26
N GLN A 272 -2.40 -16.11 -6.56
CA GLN A 272 -3.82 -16.13 -6.24
C GLN A 272 -4.54 -17.29 -6.93
N ASP A 273 -4.24 -17.54 -8.20
CA ASP A 273 -4.81 -18.65 -8.97
C ASP A 273 -4.41 -20.01 -8.37
N ALA A 274 -3.15 -20.17 -7.94
CA ALA A 274 -2.67 -21.41 -7.30
C ALA A 274 -3.40 -21.66 -5.97
N ILE A 275 -3.57 -20.63 -5.15
CA ILE A 275 -4.31 -20.72 -3.88
C ILE A 275 -5.78 -21.09 -4.15
N ALA A 276 -6.45 -20.37 -5.05
CA ALA A 276 -7.86 -20.62 -5.38
C ALA A 276 -8.09 -22.03 -5.97
N GLN A 277 -7.09 -22.61 -6.62
CA GLN A 277 -7.11 -24.00 -7.13
C GLN A 277 -6.78 -25.05 -6.06
N GLY A 278 -6.57 -24.65 -4.81
CA GLY A 278 -6.26 -25.57 -3.72
C GLY A 278 -4.84 -26.16 -3.80
N LYS A 279 -3.85 -25.43 -4.34
CA LYS A 279 -2.47 -25.91 -4.47
C LYS A 279 -1.54 -25.43 -3.36
N GLY A 280 -1.99 -24.53 -2.52
CA GLY A 280 -1.18 -23.97 -1.46
C GLY A 280 -1.93 -23.80 -0.15
N GLY A 281 -1.24 -24.04 0.96
CA GLY A 281 -1.84 -24.09 2.29
C GLY A 281 -1.54 -22.90 3.18
N ILE A 282 -0.40 -22.22 2.97
CA ILE A 282 0.04 -21.07 3.77
C ILE A 282 0.39 -19.92 2.84
N VAL A 283 0.01 -18.70 3.22
CA VAL A 283 0.43 -17.48 2.53
C VAL A 283 0.66 -16.34 3.52
N VAL A 284 1.80 -15.66 3.39
CA VAL A 284 2.12 -14.44 4.14
C VAL A 284 1.59 -13.26 3.33
N THR A 285 0.57 -12.55 3.86
CA THR A 285 -0.16 -11.53 3.11
C THR A 285 -0.99 -10.63 4.05
N GLY A 286 -1.74 -9.69 3.50
CA GLY A 286 -2.74 -8.94 4.26
C GLY A 286 -3.85 -9.86 4.79
N LEU A 287 -4.19 -9.73 6.06
CA LEU A 287 -5.16 -10.61 6.72
C LEU A 287 -6.54 -10.61 6.03
N PHE A 288 -6.93 -9.49 5.43
CA PHE A 288 -8.19 -9.37 4.67
C PHE A 288 -8.17 -10.12 3.33
N ASP A 289 -7.02 -10.64 2.88
CA ASP A 289 -6.95 -11.43 1.64
C ASP A 289 -7.64 -12.79 1.77
N ALA A 290 -7.93 -13.26 2.98
CA ALA A 290 -8.73 -14.47 3.20
C ALA A 290 -10.07 -14.42 2.45
N LYS A 291 -10.81 -13.29 2.53
CA LYS A 291 -12.07 -13.08 1.78
C LYS A 291 -11.85 -13.12 0.26
N ASN A 292 -10.72 -12.59 -0.22
CA ASN A 292 -10.42 -12.52 -1.65
C ASN A 292 -10.12 -13.93 -2.20
N TYR A 293 -9.36 -14.74 -1.46
CA TYR A 293 -9.08 -16.13 -1.83
C TYR A 293 -10.33 -16.99 -1.79
N MET A 294 -11.21 -16.78 -0.79
CA MET A 294 -12.53 -17.44 -0.75
C MET A 294 -13.38 -17.08 -1.96
N ALA A 295 -13.51 -15.80 -2.30
CA ALA A 295 -14.28 -15.36 -3.45
C ALA A 295 -13.75 -15.96 -4.78
N LEU A 296 -12.41 -16.02 -4.93
CA LEU A 296 -11.80 -16.64 -6.11
C LEU A 296 -12.06 -18.15 -6.16
N ALA A 297 -11.93 -18.86 -5.04
CA ALA A 297 -12.21 -20.30 -4.99
C ALA A 297 -13.69 -20.59 -5.27
N GLN A 298 -14.60 -19.86 -4.63
CA GLN A 298 -16.06 -20.01 -4.81
C GLN A 298 -16.52 -19.65 -6.23
N SER A 299 -15.81 -18.75 -6.93
CA SER A 299 -16.12 -18.44 -8.33
C SER A 299 -15.89 -19.64 -9.27
N SER A 300 -14.97 -20.52 -8.90
CA SER A 300 -14.62 -21.74 -9.65
C SER A 300 -15.38 -22.97 -9.15
N ASP A 301 -15.54 -23.08 -7.85
CA ASP A 301 -16.29 -24.13 -7.14
C ASP A 301 -17.09 -23.52 -5.98
N PRO A 302 -18.38 -23.25 -6.16
CA PRO A 302 -19.23 -22.69 -5.10
C PRO A 302 -19.34 -23.56 -3.83
N GLU A 303 -18.99 -24.86 -3.92
CA GLU A 303 -19.00 -25.80 -2.81
C GLU A 303 -17.58 -26.13 -2.31
N THR A 304 -16.61 -25.29 -2.63
CA THR A 304 -15.23 -25.48 -2.19
C THR A 304 -15.14 -25.70 -0.67
N PRO A 305 -14.40 -26.71 -0.20
CA PRO A 305 -14.20 -26.91 1.23
C PRO A 305 -13.21 -25.91 1.86
N MET A 306 -12.61 -25.02 1.06
CA MET A 306 -11.60 -24.08 1.50
C MET A 306 -12.09 -23.27 2.71
N SER A 307 -11.26 -23.23 3.74
CA SER A 307 -11.43 -22.33 4.88
C SER A 307 -10.07 -21.87 5.40
N TRP A 308 -10.04 -20.72 6.08
CA TRP A 308 -8.81 -20.08 6.52
C TRP A 308 -8.78 -19.85 8.02
N ALA A 309 -7.64 -20.15 8.64
CA ALA A 309 -7.24 -19.55 9.90
C ALA A 309 -6.44 -18.28 9.60
N ILE A 310 -6.81 -17.19 10.26
CA ILE A 310 -6.11 -15.91 10.19
C ILE A 310 -5.18 -15.79 11.40
N VAL A 311 -3.86 -15.79 11.18
CA VAL A 311 -2.85 -15.83 12.25
C VAL A 311 -2.08 -14.50 12.25
N ASN A 312 -2.13 -13.81 13.40
CA ASN A 312 -1.45 -12.52 13.61
C ASN A 312 -0.56 -12.50 14.87
N ASP A 313 -0.44 -13.62 15.57
CA ASP A 313 0.21 -13.75 16.87
C ASP A 313 1.44 -14.68 16.85
N VAL A 314 2.06 -14.81 15.69
CA VAL A 314 3.28 -15.61 15.51
C VAL A 314 4.43 -15.03 16.32
N THR A 315 5.17 -15.92 17.01
CA THR A 315 6.39 -15.59 17.74
C THR A 315 7.55 -16.49 17.31
N HIS A 316 8.77 -16.08 17.64
CA HIS A 316 9.98 -16.87 17.44
C HIS A 316 10.78 -16.90 18.74
N ASP A 317 11.07 -18.09 19.25
CA ASP A 317 11.84 -18.31 20.49
C ASP A 317 11.47 -17.34 21.63
N ASP A 318 12.45 -16.64 22.20
CA ASP A 318 12.28 -15.65 23.28
C ASP A 318 12.00 -14.22 22.73
N VAL A 319 11.82 -14.04 21.42
CA VAL A 319 11.50 -12.72 20.82
C VAL A 319 10.06 -12.33 21.20
N PRO A 320 9.84 -11.18 21.83
CA PRO A 320 8.50 -10.71 22.14
C PRO A 320 7.67 -10.56 20.86
N ARG A 321 6.35 -10.89 20.96
CA ARG A 321 5.42 -10.69 19.82
C ARG A 321 5.59 -9.29 19.22
N ARG A 322 5.79 -9.24 17.93
CA ARG A 322 5.99 -8.01 17.16
C ARG A 322 5.59 -8.20 15.70
N ILE A 323 5.13 -7.15 15.07
CA ILE A 323 4.66 -7.17 13.69
C ILE A 323 5.24 -5.95 12.97
N VAL A 324 5.90 -6.19 11.86
CA VAL A 324 6.46 -5.11 11.02
C VAL A 324 5.33 -4.37 10.33
N SER A 325 5.30 -3.04 10.46
CA SER A 325 4.35 -2.21 9.73
C SER A 325 4.55 -2.30 8.22
N ASP A 326 3.47 -2.60 7.52
CA ASP A 326 3.41 -2.53 6.06
C ASP A 326 2.86 -1.19 5.54
N THR A 327 2.46 -0.32 6.46
CA THR A 327 1.85 0.99 6.17
C THR A 327 2.61 2.16 6.79
N ASN A 328 3.88 1.98 7.12
CA ASN A 328 4.69 3.00 7.78
C ASN A 328 4.01 3.58 9.05
N GLY A 329 3.55 2.71 9.95
CA GLY A 329 2.90 3.13 11.21
C GLY A 329 1.49 3.70 11.02
N GLY A 330 0.81 3.33 9.94
CA GLY A 330 -0.53 3.78 9.62
C GLY A 330 -0.58 4.92 8.61
N LEU A 331 0.56 5.28 8.01
CA LEU A 331 0.65 6.29 6.96
C LEU A 331 0.58 5.64 5.57
N GLY A 332 -0.55 5.78 4.89
CA GLY A 332 -0.77 5.26 3.53
C GLY A 332 -0.40 6.25 2.41
N GLY A 333 0.25 7.35 2.73
CA GLY A 333 0.56 8.45 1.80
C GLY A 333 -0.04 9.78 2.25
N TRP A 334 -0.08 10.74 1.35
CA TRP A 334 -0.56 12.10 1.61
C TRP A 334 -1.60 12.55 0.58
N TYR A 335 -2.54 13.35 1.02
CA TYR A 335 -3.35 14.21 0.17
C TYR A 335 -2.74 15.62 0.23
N ALA A 336 -1.72 15.82 -0.60
CA ALA A 336 -0.91 17.04 -0.60
C ALA A 336 -1.63 18.18 -1.34
N ILE A 337 -1.44 19.42 -0.86
CA ILE A 337 -2.13 20.59 -1.43
C ILE A 337 -1.13 21.43 -2.22
N SER A 338 -1.34 21.51 -3.53
CA SER A 338 -0.43 22.15 -4.47
C SER A 338 -0.51 23.67 -4.42
N LYS A 339 0.65 24.35 -4.31
CA LYS A 339 0.72 25.82 -4.47
C LYS A 339 0.59 26.27 -5.92
N SER A 340 0.65 25.35 -6.91
CA SER A 340 0.45 25.73 -8.31
C SER A 340 -1.02 25.99 -8.65
N SER A 341 -1.94 25.41 -7.93
CA SER A 341 -3.39 25.56 -8.13
C SER A 341 -4.11 26.27 -6.97
N VAL A 342 -3.63 26.09 -5.73
CA VAL A 342 -4.11 26.77 -4.52
C VAL A 342 -3.16 27.92 -4.19
N LYS A 343 -3.56 29.17 -4.49
CA LYS A 343 -2.68 30.34 -4.44
C LYS A 343 -2.75 31.15 -3.16
N THR A 344 -3.85 31.04 -2.43
CA THR A 344 -4.14 31.86 -1.23
C THR A 344 -4.49 30.98 -0.04
N GLU A 345 -4.36 31.53 1.18
CA GLU A 345 -4.79 30.86 2.40
C GLU A 345 -6.32 30.65 2.44
N ASP A 346 -7.11 31.54 1.84
CA ASP A 346 -8.56 31.36 1.79
C ASP A 346 -8.92 30.17 0.89
N GLU A 347 -8.28 30.00 -0.27
CA GLU A 347 -8.42 28.81 -1.12
C GLU A 347 -7.93 27.54 -0.41
N LEU A 348 -6.82 27.63 0.35
CA LEU A 348 -6.30 26.51 1.15
C LEU A 348 -7.35 26.05 2.17
N LYS A 349 -7.99 26.99 2.86
CA LYS A 349 -9.03 26.67 3.86
C LYS A 349 -10.26 26.02 3.24
N VAL A 350 -10.64 26.40 2.03
CA VAL A 350 -11.71 25.68 1.29
C VAL A 350 -11.32 24.23 1.05
N VAL A 351 -10.10 23.97 0.55
CA VAL A 351 -9.60 22.61 0.28
C VAL A 351 -9.49 21.79 1.58
N LEU A 352 -8.96 22.38 2.66
CA LEU A 352 -8.89 21.70 3.96
C LEU A 352 -10.29 21.42 4.53
N GLY A 353 -11.27 22.30 4.30
CA GLY A 353 -12.67 22.08 4.68
C GLY A 353 -13.31 20.90 3.96
N VAL A 354 -13.00 20.70 2.68
CA VAL A 354 -13.39 19.50 1.93
C VAL A 354 -12.80 18.25 2.58
N LEU A 355 -11.47 18.22 2.80
CA LEU A 355 -10.79 17.05 3.40
C LEU A 355 -11.28 16.78 4.83
N ASP A 356 -11.56 17.81 5.62
CA ASP A 356 -12.12 17.67 6.98
C ASP A 356 -13.49 16.99 6.98
N LYS A 357 -14.39 17.39 6.07
CA LYS A 357 -15.73 16.77 5.96
C LYS A 357 -15.67 15.32 5.48
N LEU A 358 -14.72 14.96 4.63
CA LEU A 358 -14.51 13.57 4.20
C LEU A 358 -13.99 12.67 5.32
N LEU A 359 -13.42 13.22 6.39
CA LEU A 359 -13.02 12.49 7.60
C LEU A 359 -14.15 12.32 8.63
N THR A 360 -15.36 12.81 8.37
CA THR A 360 -16.53 12.48 9.19
C THR A 360 -16.97 11.04 9.00
N GLU A 361 -17.74 10.47 9.95
CA GLU A 361 -18.35 9.15 9.76
C GLU A 361 -19.22 9.07 8.50
N GLU A 362 -19.91 10.15 8.15
CA GLU A 362 -20.76 10.24 6.96
C GLU A 362 -19.92 10.19 5.68
N GLY A 363 -18.86 11.02 5.58
CA GLY A 363 -17.93 11.03 4.44
C GLY A 363 -17.20 9.71 4.29
N PHE A 364 -16.71 9.15 5.39
CA PHE A 364 -16.09 7.85 5.41
C PHE A 364 -17.04 6.72 4.96
N GLY A 365 -18.29 6.71 5.47
CA GLY A 365 -19.30 5.73 5.12
C GLY A 365 -19.67 5.79 3.64
N LEU A 366 -19.88 7.02 3.13
CA LEU A 366 -20.20 7.26 1.72
C LEU A 366 -19.07 6.77 0.79
N MET A 367 -17.82 7.09 1.11
CA MET A 367 -16.67 6.62 0.32
C MET A 367 -16.42 5.12 0.48
N THR A 368 -16.81 4.49 1.59
CA THR A 368 -16.54 3.07 1.87
C THR A 368 -17.62 2.16 1.31
N ASN A 369 -18.90 2.46 1.59
CA ASN A 369 -20.03 1.60 1.32
C ASN A 369 -20.90 2.12 0.18
N GLY A 370 -20.84 3.42 -0.10
CA GLY A 370 -21.72 4.10 -1.04
C GLY A 370 -23.02 4.58 -0.40
N ILE A 371 -24.12 4.50 -1.13
CA ILE A 371 -25.45 4.99 -0.73
C ILE A 371 -26.31 3.82 -0.29
N GLU A 372 -26.89 3.93 0.92
CA GLU A 372 -27.84 2.94 1.45
C GLU A 372 -29.06 2.79 0.54
N GLY A 373 -29.48 1.55 0.33
CA GLY A 373 -30.59 1.20 -0.59
C GLY A 373 -30.20 1.17 -2.07
N GLU A 374 -28.99 1.65 -2.43
CA GLU A 374 -28.46 1.60 -3.80
C GLU A 374 -27.25 0.67 -3.95
N HIS A 375 -26.28 0.79 -3.04
CA HIS A 375 -25.03 0.05 -3.06
C HIS A 375 -24.97 -0.98 -1.95
N PHE A 376 -25.57 -0.66 -0.81
CA PHE A 376 -25.59 -1.53 0.37
C PHE A 376 -26.89 -1.37 1.16
N GLU A 377 -27.13 -2.29 2.08
CA GLU A 377 -28.13 -2.22 3.14
C GLU A 377 -27.51 -2.57 4.49
N TYR A 378 -28.09 -2.05 5.57
CA TYR A 378 -27.76 -2.52 6.91
C TYR A 378 -28.68 -3.69 7.30
N GLU A 379 -28.08 -4.76 7.81
CA GLU A 379 -28.81 -5.83 8.48
C GLU A 379 -29.34 -5.38 9.85
N ASP A 380 -30.20 -6.19 10.46
CA ASP A 380 -30.79 -5.90 11.78
C ASP A 380 -29.75 -5.71 12.89
N ASP A 381 -28.57 -6.31 12.78
CA ASP A 381 -27.43 -6.21 13.70
C ASP A 381 -26.45 -5.07 13.33
N GLY A 382 -26.75 -4.33 12.28
CA GLY A 382 -25.92 -3.22 11.77
C GLY A 382 -24.80 -3.65 10.82
N ALA A 383 -24.73 -4.92 10.43
CA ALA A 383 -23.77 -5.38 9.43
C ALA A 383 -24.12 -4.83 8.04
N VAL A 384 -23.08 -4.55 7.25
CA VAL A 384 -23.21 -4.06 5.88
C VAL A 384 -23.26 -5.25 4.91
N THR A 385 -24.31 -5.28 4.10
CA THR A 385 -24.45 -6.20 2.96
C THR A 385 -24.41 -5.42 1.66
N ILE A 386 -23.45 -5.73 0.78
CA ILE A 386 -23.36 -5.13 -0.56
C ILE A 386 -24.44 -5.73 -1.45
N LEU A 387 -25.29 -4.89 -2.03
CA LEU A 387 -26.44 -5.31 -2.84
C LEU A 387 -26.04 -5.81 -4.23
N ASP A 388 -25.07 -5.17 -4.86
CA ASP A 388 -24.51 -5.53 -6.16
C ASP A 388 -23.00 -5.26 -6.14
N GLN A 389 -22.21 -6.32 -6.07
CA GLN A 389 -20.75 -6.24 -6.00
C GLN A 389 -20.16 -5.56 -7.25
N THR A 390 -20.70 -5.85 -8.44
CA THR A 390 -20.21 -5.24 -9.68
C THR A 390 -20.48 -3.73 -9.72
N ARG A 391 -21.65 -3.32 -9.29
CA ARG A 391 -22.03 -1.91 -9.18
C ARG A 391 -21.14 -1.19 -8.16
N TRP A 392 -20.94 -1.80 -6.99
CA TRP A 392 -20.04 -1.27 -5.96
C TRP A 392 -18.61 -1.09 -6.48
N GLU A 393 -18.06 -2.08 -7.20
CA GLU A 393 -16.72 -2.02 -7.79
C GLU A 393 -16.58 -0.91 -8.84
N GLN A 394 -17.64 -0.59 -9.56
CA GLN A 394 -17.59 0.45 -10.60
C GLN A 394 -17.86 1.86 -10.06
N GLU A 395 -18.79 2.01 -9.12
CA GLU A 395 -19.27 3.30 -8.67
C GLU A 395 -18.65 3.73 -7.33
N VAL A 396 -18.38 2.82 -6.39
CA VAL A 396 -17.91 3.12 -5.02
C VAL A 396 -16.42 2.85 -4.83
N GLN A 397 -15.90 1.72 -5.30
CA GLN A 397 -14.52 1.31 -5.05
C GLN A 397 -13.46 2.34 -5.45
N PRO A 398 -13.57 3.10 -6.54
CA PRO A 398 -12.62 4.17 -6.86
C PRO A 398 -12.49 5.22 -5.74
N PHE A 399 -13.61 5.64 -5.18
CA PHE A 399 -13.65 6.58 -4.06
C PHE A 399 -13.20 5.92 -2.76
N SER A 400 -13.59 4.67 -2.52
CA SER A 400 -13.12 3.88 -1.38
C SER A 400 -11.59 3.75 -1.35
N SER A 401 -10.96 3.57 -2.50
CA SER A 401 -9.50 3.53 -2.64
C SER A 401 -8.82 4.88 -2.42
N SER A 402 -9.58 5.98 -2.50
CA SER A 402 -9.10 7.36 -2.33
C SER A 402 -9.55 7.99 -1.02
N ARG A 403 -10.15 7.22 -0.08
CA ARG A 403 -10.58 7.77 1.22
C ARG A 403 -9.38 8.14 2.10
N LEU A 404 -9.56 9.18 2.89
CA LEU A 404 -8.49 9.75 3.73
C LEU A 404 -8.14 8.87 4.93
N SER A 405 -9.06 7.99 5.34
CA SER A 405 -8.83 7.08 6.46
C SER A 405 -9.49 5.73 6.18
N GLU A 406 -8.92 4.67 6.73
CA GLU A 406 -9.50 3.33 6.79
C GLU A 406 -9.92 2.95 8.21
N THR A 407 -9.73 3.86 9.19
CA THR A 407 -9.84 3.56 10.62
C THR A 407 -10.89 4.39 11.38
N ILE A 408 -11.66 5.25 10.69
CA ILE A 408 -12.67 6.12 11.34
C ILE A 408 -13.76 5.29 12.00
N LYS A 409 -14.23 4.25 11.32
CA LYS A 409 -15.31 3.39 11.81
C LYS A 409 -15.16 1.98 11.26
N VAL A 410 -15.37 1.01 12.14
CA VAL A 410 -15.54 -0.38 11.71
C VAL A 410 -17.00 -0.58 11.31
N PHE A 411 -17.22 -1.00 10.08
CA PHE A 411 -18.50 -1.48 9.60
C PHE A 411 -18.50 -3.01 9.65
N PRO A 412 -19.25 -3.65 10.55
CA PRO A 412 -19.45 -5.09 10.50
C PRO A 412 -19.94 -5.50 9.09
N SER A 413 -19.49 -6.64 8.61
CA SER A 413 -19.80 -7.12 7.26
C SER A 413 -20.40 -8.52 7.32
N THR A 414 -21.30 -8.83 6.42
CA THR A 414 -21.76 -10.20 6.20
C THR A 414 -20.79 -11.04 5.38
N THR A 415 -19.77 -10.40 4.78
CA THR A 415 -18.74 -11.10 4.03
C THR A 415 -17.81 -11.85 4.98
N GLU A 416 -17.62 -13.13 4.72
CA GLU A 416 -16.76 -14.02 5.51
C GLU A 416 -15.34 -13.45 5.65
N TYR A 417 -14.71 -13.65 6.81
CA TYR A 417 -13.37 -13.18 7.21
C TYR A 417 -13.19 -11.65 7.37
N VAL A 418 -14.12 -10.80 6.93
CA VAL A 418 -13.95 -9.34 7.02
C VAL A 418 -13.87 -8.87 8.47
N ASN A 419 -14.78 -9.32 9.31
CA ASN A 419 -14.83 -8.91 10.71
C ASN A 419 -13.61 -9.42 11.48
N GLU A 420 -13.28 -10.70 11.33
CA GLU A 420 -12.11 -11.33 11.97
C GLU A 420 -10.79 -10.64 11.55
N ALA A 421 -10.60 -10.41 10.25
CA ALA A 421 -9.41 -9.72 9.76
C ALA A 421 -9.32 -8.29 10.32
N THR A 422 -10.45 -7.59 10.43
CA THR A 422 -10.50 -6.23 10.99
C THR A 422 -10.11 -6.22 12.48
N GLU A 423 -10.64 -7.17 13.27
CA GLU A 423 -10.29 -7.32 14.68
C GLU A 423 -8.80 -7.60 14.86
N LYS A 424 -8.27 -8.57 14.11
CA LYS A 424 -6.85 -8.95 14.18
C LYS A 424 -5.91 -7.84 13.70
N MET A 425 -6.29 -7.05 12.70
CA MET A 425 -5.51 -5.86 12.31
C MET A 425 -5.51 -4.78 13.40
N ALA A 426 -6.63 -4.61 14.13
CA ALA A 426 -6.68 -3.69 15.28
C ALA A 426 -5.81 -4.20 16.45
N GLU A 427 -5.79 -5.51 16.71
CA GLU A 427 -4.87 -6.12 17.70
C GLU A 427 -3.40 -5.92 17.32
N ASN A 428 -3.07 -5.92 16.05
CA ASN A 428 -1.70 -5.72 15.56
C ASN A 428 -1.13 -4.36 15.99
N ASP A 429 -1.95 -3.34 16.19
CA ASP A 429 -1.52 -1.98 16.54
C ASP A 429 -0.66 -1.94 17.83
N GLU A 430 -0.95 -2.84 18.79
CA GLU A 430 -0.18 -2.95 20.05
C GLU A 430 1.25 -3.49 19.83
N TYR A 431 1.44 -4.30 18.80
CA TYR A 431 2.68 -5.03 18.54
C TYR A 431 3.45 -4.48 17.33
N THR A 432 2.96 -3.38 16.75
CA THR A 432 3.51 -2.83 15.51
C THR A 432 4.89 -2.21 15.71
N ILE A 433 5.83 -2.62 14.87
CA ILE A 433 7.16 -2.02 14.73
C ILE A 433 7.16 -1.13 13.49
N THR A 434 7.60 0.11 13.66
CA THR A 434 7.63 1.12 12.60
C THR A 434 9.06 1.45 12.19
N ASN A 435 9.21 2.01 10.99
CA ASN A 435 10.49 2.49 10.49
C ASN A 435 10.93 3.75 11.25
N VAL A 436 12.03 3.69 11.96
CA VAL A 436 12.56 4.82 12.77
C VAL A 436 13.08 5.97 11.90
N ALA A 437 13.41 5.69 10.63
CA ALA A 437 13.90 6.70 9.70
C ALA A 437 12.79 7.32 8.81
N GLN A 438 11.51 7.01 9.07
CA GLN A 438 10.40 7.38 8.18
C GLN A 438 10.30 8.89 7.92
N SER A 439 10.46 9.72 8.95
CA SER A 439 10.41 11.18 8.87
C SER A 439 11.80 11.84 8.71
N LEU A 440 12.86 11.03 8.72
CA LEU A 440 14.24 11.53 8.63
C LEU A 440 14.66 11.71 7.17
N THR A 441 15.67 12.54 6.96
CA THR A 441 16.23 12.81 5.64
C THR A 441 17.69 12.34 5.54
N SER A 442 18.03 11.84 4.36
CA SER A 442 19.39 11.46 3.99
C SER A 442 19.58 11.73 2.50
N GLU A 443 20.57 12.56 2.15
CA GLU A 443 20.89 12.87 0.76
C GLU A 443 21.34 11.62 -0.01
N THR A 444 22.09 10.74 0.67
CA THR A 444 22.53 9.48 0.09
C THR A 444 21.36 8.52 -0.12
N PHE A 445 20.42 8.43 0.82
CA PHE A 445 19.19 7.65 0.66
C PHE A 445 18.41 8.11 -0.58
N ASP A 446 18.14 9.41 -0.71
CA ASP A 446 17.36 9.96 -1.82
C ASP A 446 18.00 9.68 -3.19
N SER A 447 19.32 9.53 -3.25
CA SER A 447 20.04 9.33 -4.52
C SER A 447 20.43 7.88 -4.80
N ARG A 448 20.59 7.02 -3.78
CA ARG A 448 21.23 5.70 -3.90
C ARG A 448 20.41 4.53 -3.38
N TRP A 449 19.36 4.76 -2.56
CA TRP A 449 18.61 3.70 -1.90
C TRP A 449 18.04 2.65 -2.87
N THR A 450 17.49 3.08 -4.00
CA THR A 450 16.93 2.16 -4.99
C THR A 450 17.96 1.15 -5.48
N GLU A 451 19.22 1.59 -5.68
CA GLU A 451 20.31 0.71 -6.13
C GLU A 451 20.80 -0.22 -5.01
N VAL A 452 20.93 0.31 -3.79
CA VAL A 452 21.28 -0.48 -2.60
C VAL A 452 20.25 -1.61 -2.37
N LEU A 453 18.98 -1.24 -2.35
CA LEU A 453 17.88 -2.19 -2.11
C LEU A 453 17.78 -3.25 -3.23
N GLN A 454 18.00 -2.85 -4.49
CA GLN A 454 17.97 -3.79 -5.62
C GLN A 454 19.09 -4.83 -5.51
N GLN A 455 20.29 -4.44 -5.07
CA GLN A 455 21.38 -5.39 -4.86
C GLN A 455 21.06 -6.39 -3.74
N ALA A 456 20.43 -5.95 -2.65
CA ALA A 456 19.99 -6.84 -1.58
C ALA A 456 18.93 -7.84 -2.07
N ARG A 457 17.90 -7.38 -2.81
CA ARG A 457 16.86 -8.23 -3.41
C ARG A 457 17.45 -9.27 -4.37
N ASP A 458 18.30 -8.84 -5.27
CA ASP A 458 18.90 -9.75 -6.27
C ASP A 458 19.75 -10.84 -5.61
N THR A 459 20.47 -10.50 -4.54
CA THR A 459 21.31 -11.43 -3.81
C THR A 459 20.48 -12.38 -2.96
N TYR A 460 19.44 -11.87 -2.26
CA TYR A 460 18.44 -12.68 -1.59
C TYR A 460 17.82 -13.72 -2.54
N ASN A 461 17.31 -13.28 -3.69
CA ASN A 461 16.68 -14.19 -4.65
C ASN A 461 17.64 -15.30 -5.13
N LYS A 462 18.91 -14.95 -5.38
CA LYS A 462 19.92 -15.92 -5.79
C LYS A 462 20.29 -16.91 -4.68
N TYR A 463 20.38 -16.42 -3.43
CA TYR A 463 20.58 -17.25 -2.26
C TYR A 463 19.42 -18.25 -2.09
N MET A 464 18.20 -17.75 -2.09
CA MET A 464 17.00 -18.57 -1.92
C MET A 464 16.89 -19.71 -2.93
N VAL A 465 17.27 -19.49 -4.17
CA VAL A 465 17.25 -20.54 -5.21
C VAL A 465 18.56 -21.33 -5.33
N GLY A 466 19.46 -21.23 -4.36
CA GLY A 466 20.70 -22.00 -4.29
C GLY A 466 21.76 -21.62 -5.31
N GLN A 467 21.72 -20.40 -5.88
CA GLN A 467 22.74 -19.89 -6.79
C GLN A 467 23.90 -19.19 -6.07
N LEU A 468 23.68 -18.77 -4.84
CA LEU A 468 24.66 -18.17 -3.93
C LEU A 468 24.56 -18.85 -2.56
N GLU A 469 25.66 -18.77 -1.81
CA GLU A 469 25.71 -19.18 -0.41
C GLU A 469 25.34 -18.01 0.51
N LEU A 470 24.97 -18.27 1.76
CA LEU A 470 24.65 -17.23 2.74
C LEU A 470 25.81 -16.23 2.90
N SER A 471 27.06 -16.71 2.92
CA SER A 471 28.26 -15.89 2.98
C SER A 471 28.40 -14.88 1.84
N ASP A 472 27.76 -15.10 0.70
CA ASP A 472 27.72 -14.13 -0.40
C ASP A 472 26.78 -12.96 -0.07
N TYR A 473 25.66 -13.22 0.66
CA TYR A 473 24.76 -12.19 1.16
C TYR A 473 25.43 -11.37 2.27
N GLU A 474 26.04 -12.05 3.25
CA GLU A 474 26.78 -11.39 4.33
C GLU A 474 27.88 -10.48 3.78
N LYS A 475 28.65 -10.99 2.79
CA LYS A 475 29.65 -10.21 2.10
C LYS A 475 29.08 -9.00 1.36
N LEU A 476 27.91 -9.12 0.72
CA LEU A 476 27.23 -7.99 0.10
C LEU A 476 26.90 -6.93 1.15
N ILE A 477 26.39 -7.30 2.32
CA ILE A 477 26.06 -6.36 3.39
C ILE A 477 27.32 -5.62 3.85
N GLU A 478 28.45 -6.32 4.04
CA GLU A 478 29.75 -5.70 4.36
C GLU A 478 30.18 -4.68 3.26
N ASP A 479 30.09 -5.06 1.99
CA ASP A 479 30.45 -4.23 0.85
C ASP A 479 29.52 -2.98 0.75
N LEU A 480 28.20 -3.15 0.98
CA LEU A 480 27.23 -2.05 1.01
C LEU A 480 27.48 -1.09 2.18
N ARG A 481 27.77 -1.61 3.38
CA ARG A 481 28.12 -0.79 4.56
C ARG A 481 29.46 -0.06 4.40
N ALA A 482 30.41 -0.64 3.68
CA ALA A 482 31.64 0.08 3.31
C ALA A 482 31.39 1.20 2.26
N GLY A 483 30.20 1.24 1.65
CA GLY A 483 29.80 2.16 0.60
C GLY A 483 28.60 3.04 0.95
N ASP A 484 27.57 2.99 0.12
CA ASP A 484 26.42 3.88 0.20
C ASP A 484 25.47 3.54 1.36
N LEU A 485 25.30 2.27 1.72
CA LEU A 485 24.48 1.88 2.86
C LEU A 485 25.02 2.47 4.17
N GLY A 486 26.33 2.35 4.44
CA GLY A 486 26.91 2.90 5.67
C GLY A 486 26.83 4.43 5.76
N LYS A 487 26.79 5.13 4.61
CA LYS A 487 26.54 6.58 4.61
C LYS A 487 25.08 6.88 4.94
N ILE A 488 24.13 6.11 4.37
CA ILE A 488 22.70 6.24 4.66
C ILE A 488 22.42 6.02 6.15
N GLU A 489 22.97 4.93 6.72
CA GLU A 489 22.85 4.60 8.14
C GLU A 489 23.42 5.72 9.02
N ALA A 490 24.59 6.26 8.68
CA ALA A 490 25.22 7.36 9.43
C ALA A 490 24.44 8.68 9.31
N GLU A 491 23.92 9.03 8.12
CA GLU A 491 23.10 10.22 7.91
C GLU A 491 21.78 10.13 8.68
N PHE A 492 21.13 8.97 8.67
CA PHE A 492 19.90 8.75 9.46
C PHE A 492 20.18 8.73 10.96
N THR A 493 21.30 8.15 11.43
CA THR A 493 21.67 8.20 12.84
C THR A 493 21.85 9.64 13.30
N ALA A 494 22.58 10.46 12.52
CA ALA A 494 22.77 11.88 12.85
C ALA A 494 21.44 12.65 12.88
N ALA A 495 20.55 12.41 11.92
CA ALA A 495 19.23 13.02 11.88
C ALA A 495 18.32 12.55 13.03
N TYR A 496 18.42 11.27 13.42
CA TYR A 496 17.70 10.71 14.56
C TYR A 496 18.13 11.37 15.88
N ASP A 497 19.42 11.53 16.08
CA ASP A 497 20.01 12.18 17.27
C ASP A 497 19.61 13.65 17.35
N GLU A 498 19.52 14.35 16.22
CA GLU A 498 19.07 15.75 16.18
C GLU A 498 17.62 15.93 16.62
N VAL A 499 16.75 14.97 16.29
CA VAL A 499 15.32 15.02 16.62
C VAL A 499 15.05 14.52 18.05
N ASN A 500 15.78 13.52 18.53
CA ASN A 500 15.48 12.79 19.79
C ASN A 500 16.51 13.06 20.92
N GLY A 501 17.63 13.70 20.65
CA GLY A 501 18.69 14.09 21.61
C GLY A 501 18.45 15.50 22.12
#